data_678fafa8cbe62f51ff776f01fba53f46
#
_entry.id   678fafa8cbe62f51ff776f01fba53f46
#
_cell.length_a   1.000
_cell.length_b   1.000
_cell.length_c   1.000
_cell.angle_alpha   90.00
_cell.angle_beta   90.00
_cell.angle_gamma   90.00
#
_symmetry.space_group_name_H-M   'P 1'
#
loop_
_entity.id
_entity.type
_entity.pdbx_description
1 polymer ?
#
loop_
_entity_poly.entity_id
_entity_poly.type
_entity_poly.pdbx_seq_one_letter_code
_entity_poly.pdbx_strand_id
1 'polypeptide(L)'
;MKFIKASDLELKEKVVSIQRVAKVVKGGRRFSFSAIVVVGNENGVAGYGLGKANEVTNAIIKGTDDAKKNLVNVSVFKNTIPHEVIGKYGGGLVLMKPASPGTGVIAGGAMRAVMESAGIKDVLAKSKGSSNPHNVVKATFNGLMKLRDPLTVAKQRGKSINQILKRELKLNGNEIEKDLTTMYISHLEYFFPFLWL
;
A
#
# COMPACT_ATOMS: atom_id res chain seq x y z
N MET A 1 -9.04 13.22 12.28
CA MET A 1 -7.68 13.07 11.69
C MET A 1 -6.72 13.94 12.50
N LYS A 2 -5.60 13.39 12.98
CA LYS A 2 -4.55 14.23 13.62
C LYS A 2 -3.72 14.84 12.49
N PHE A 3 -3.72 16.16 12.39
CA PHE A 3 -2.79 16.87 11.51
C PHE A 3 -1.37 16.71 12.07
N ILE A 4 -0.47 16.21 11.24
CA ILE A 4 0.94 16.01 11.58
C ILE A 4 1.69 17.22 11.03
N LYS A 5 2.44 17.92 11.88
CA LYS A 5 3.30 19.03 11.44
C LYS A 5 4.54 18.47 10.74
N ALA A 6 4.78 18.88 9.52
CA ALA A 6 5.92 18.44 8.71
C ALA A 6 7.27 18.97 9.27
N SER A 7 7.26 20.04 10.08
CA SER A 7 8.47 20.69 10.63
C SER A 7 9.30 19.79 11.55
N ASP A 8 8.66 18.78 12.16
CA ASP A 8 9.27 17.98 13.23
C ASP A 8 9.75 16.60 12.71
N LEU A 9 9.70 16.37 11.38
CA LEU A 9 9.98 15.08 10.77
C LEU A 9 11.04 15.20 9.68
N GLU A 10 11.98 14.27 9.69
CA GLU A 10 12.86 14.01 8.53
C GLU A 10 12.05 13.31 7.44
N LEU A 11 11.76 14.00 6.37
CA LEU A 11 10.95 13.50 5.28
C LEU A 11 11.80 13.21 4.04
N LYS A 12 11.74 11.97 3.55
CA LYS A 12 12.35 11.57 2.28
C LYS A 12 11.35 11.73 1.15
N GLU A 13 11.81 12.22 0.02
CA GLU A 13 10.99 12.48 -1.15
C GLU A 13 11.21 11.40 -2.22
N LYS A 14 10.12 10.89 -2.80
CA LYS A 14 10.16 9.95 -3.93
C LYS A 14 9.26 10.43 -5.05
N VAL A 15 9.84 10.65 -6.21
CA VAL A 15 9.08 10.99 -7.42
C VAL A 15 8.53 9.71 -8.02
N VAL A 16 7.21 9.63 -8.15
CA VAL A 16 6.53 8.45 -8.69
C VAL A 16 6.43 8.52 -10.20
N SER A 17 6.03 9.66 -10.74
CA SER A 17 5.88 9.85 -12.18
C SER A 17 5.94 11.34 -12.54
N ILE A 18 6.56 11.61 -13.68
CA ILE A 18 6.60 12.94 -14.30
C ILE A 18 6.00 12.78 -15.70
N GLN A 19 5.06 13.65 -16.04
CA GLN A 19 4.42 13.65 -17.35
C GLN A 19 4.45 15.04 -17.95
N ARG A 20 4.83 15.12 -19.23
CA ARG A 20 4.70 16.35 -20.02
C ARG A 20 3.24 16.50 -20.44
N VAL A 21 2.62 17.60 -20.13
CA VAL A 21 1.25 17.92 -20.48
C VAL A 21 1.20 19.18 -21.35
N ALA A 22 0.18 19.30 -22.19
CA ALA A 22 0.04 20.46 -23.05
C ALA A 22 -1.36 21.05 -22.92
N LYS A 23 -1.43 22.40 -22.87
CA LYS A 23 -2.66 23.15 -23.04
C LYS A 23 -2.72 23.68 -24.47
N VAL A 24 -3.77 23.32 -25.20
CA VAL A 24 -3.99 23.82 -26.57
C VAL A 24 -4.64 25.20 -26.48
N VAL A 25 -4.07 26.16 -27.17
CA VAL A 25 -4.55 27.55 -27.29
C VAL A 25 -4.62 27.94 -28.77
N LYS A 26 -5.26 29.06 -29.09
CA LYS A 26 -5.42 29.54 -30.50
C LYS A 26 -4.09 29.63 -31.28
N GLY A 27 -2.99 29.95 -30.59
CA GLY A 27 -1.63 30.04 -31.18
C GLY A 27 -0.78 28.78 -31.12
N GLY A 28 -1.33 27.61 -30.73
CA GLY A 28 -0.60 26.35 -30.65
C GLY A 28 -0.69 25.67 -29.29
N ARG A 29 0.35 24.87 -28.94
CA ARG A 29 0.39 24.10 -27.69
C ARG A 29 1.36 24.71 -26.69
N ARG A 30 0.88 24.98 -25.46
CA ARG A 30 1.76 25.37 -24.36
C ARG A 30 2.03 24.15 -23.49
N PHE A 31 3.30 23.80 -23.38
CA PHE A 31 3.76 22.64 -22.62
C PHE A 31 4.01 23.00 -21.16
N SER A 32 3.75 22.03 -20.29
CA SER A 32 4.12 22.07 -18.88
C SER A 32 4.36 20.66 -18.37
N PHE A 33 4.90 20.51 -17.16
CA PHE A 33 5.15 19.22 -16.53
C PHE A 33 4.24 19.05 -15.33
N SER A 34 3.76 17.81 -15.14
CA SER A 34 3.01 17.40 -13.97
C SER A 34 3.80 16.29 -13.28
N ALA A 35 4.11 16.49 -12.01
CA ALA A 35 4.79 15.52 -11.18
C ALA A 35 3.87 15.04 -10.06
N ILE A 36 3.88 13.74 -9.77
CA ILE A 36 3.32 13.16 -8.56
C ILE A 36 4.47 12.73 -7.66
N VAL A 37 4.48 13.24 -6.44
CA VAL A 37 5.52 13.03 -5.45
C VAL A 37 4.91 12.42 -4.21
N VAL A 38 5.63 11.48 -3.62
CA VAL A 38 5.30 10.89 -2.32
C VAL A 38 6.41 11.27 -1.34
N VAL A 39 6.03 11.66 -0.15
CA VAL A 39 6.93 12.06 0.92
C VAL A 39 6.62 11.21 2.14
N GLY A 40 7.65 10.78 2.88
CA GLY A 40 7.44 10.02 4.10
C GLY A 40 8.70 9.93 4.97
N ASN A 41 8.51 9.53 6.22
CA ASN A 41 9.58 9.39 7.20
C ASN A 41 10.06 7.94 7.40
N GLU A 42 9.57 7.00 6.57
CA GLU A 42 9.85 5.56 6.71
C GLU A 42 9.46 4.98 8.10
N ASN A 43 8.66 5.71 8.87
CA ASN A 43 8.24 5.33 10.22
C ASN A 43 6.74 5.59 10.47
N GLY A 44 5.90 5.21 9.52
CA GLY A 44 4.45 5.28 9.64
C GLY A 44 3.81 6.60 9.19
N VAL A 45 4.58 7.59 8.73
CA VAL A 45 4.02 8.83 8.19
C VAL A 45 4.36 8.95 6.72
N ALA A 46 3.36 9.13 5.89
CA ALA A 46 3.53 9.37 4.46
C ALA A 46 2.48 10.36 3.93
N GLY A 47 2.80 11.03 2.85
CA GLY A 47 1.90 11.94 2.16
C GLY A 47 2.15 11.94 0.66
N TYR A 48 1.20 12.40 -0.11
CA TYR A 48 1.36 12.57 -1.54
C TYR A 48 0.96 13.97 -1.97
N GLY A 49 1.59 14.47 -3.02
CA GLY A 49 1.28 15.77 -3.59
C GLY A 49 1.41 15.79 -5.10
N LEU A 50 0.74 16.75 -5.69
CA LEU A 50 0.71 17.00 -7.12
C LEU A 50 1.31 18.37 -7.42
N GLY A 51 2.37 18.39 -8.22
CA GLY A 51 2.97 19.63 -8.69
C GLY A 51 2.81 19.81 -10.18
N LYS A 52 2.58 21.04 -10.61
CA LYS A 52 2.52 21.40 -12.03
C LYS A 52 3.28 22.70 -12.26
N ALA A 53 4.21 22.69 -13.22
CA ALA A 53 5.01 23.84 -13.58
C ALA A 53 5.52 23.73 -15.02
N ASN A 54 6.13 24.81 -15.54
CA ASN A 54 6.75 24.82 -16.87
C ASN A 54 8.06 24.06 -16.90
N GLU A 55 8.72 23.91 -15.74
CA GLU A 55 9.97 23.19 -15.55
C GLU A 55 9.75 21.98 -14.64
N VAL A 56 10.54 20.90 -14.85
CA VAL A 56 10.43 19.67 -14.09
C VAL A 56 10.78 19.89 -12.61
N THR A 57 11.88 20.58 -12.33
CA THR A 57 12.32 20.88 -10.96
C THR A 57 11.28 21.61 -10.16
N ASN A 58 10.70 22.67 -10.74
CA ASN A 58 9.64 23.45 -10.12
C ASN A 58 8.34 22.65 -9.92
N ALA A 59 8.05 21.69 -10.80
CA ALA A 59 6.90 20.79 -10.63
C ALA A 59 7.12 19.83 -9.45
N ILE A 60 8.35 19.31 -9.26
CA ILE A 60 8.70 18.45 -8.14
C ILE A 60 8.60 19.22 -6.82
N ILE A 61 9.22 20.40 -6.72
CA ILE A 61 9.17 21.23 -5.50
C ILE A 61 7.73 21.52 -5.09
N LYS A 62 6.88 21.96 -6.03
CA LYS A 62 5.45 22.18 -5.76
C LYS A 62 4.72 20.91 -5.31
N GLY A 63 5.07 19.75 -5.90
CA GLY A 63 4.52 18.46 -5.51
C GLY A 63 4.94 18.07 -4.09
N THR A 64 6.17 18.31 -3.72
CA THR A 64 6.70 18.07 -2.37
C THR A 64 6.00 18.96 -1.34
N ASP A 65 5.84 20.25 -1.62
CA ASP A 65 5.15 21.20 -0.73
C ASP A 65 3.68 20.81 -0.52
N ASP A 66 3.01 20.33 -1.58
CA ASP A 66 1.65 19.81 -1.49
C ASP A 66 1.60 18.50 -0.68
N ALA A 67 2.57 17.59 -0.87
CA ALA A 67 2.67 16.35 -0.11
C ALA A 67 2.89 16.60 1.40
N LYS A 68 3.71 17.59 1.77
CA LYS A 68 3.96 17.98 3.17
C LYS A 68 2.70 18.50 3.88
N LYS A 69 1.73 19.02 3.13
CA LYS A 69 0.43 19.46 3.68
C LYS A 69 -0.54 18.30 3.91
N ASN A 70 -0.38 17.19 3.16
CA ASN A 70 -1.27 16.05 3.13
C ASN A 70 -0.66 14.81 3.80
N LEU A 71 0.03 14.99 4.93
CA LEU A 71 0.61 13.87 5.68
C LEU A 71 -0.45 13.07 6.41
N VAL A 72 -0.35 11.75 6.30
CA VAL A 72 -1.25 10.76 6.92
C VAL A 72 -0.44 9.81 7.78
N ASN A 73 -0.96 9.46 8.95
CA ASN A 73 -0.40 8.39 9.78
C ASN A 73 -0.93 7.04 9.31
N VAL A 74 -0.03 6.14 9.01
CA VAL A 74 -0.30 4.77 8.53
C VAL A 74 -0.03 3.80 9.68
N SER A 75 -1.00 2.92 9.95
CA SER A 75 -0.81 1.87 10.95
C SER A 75 0.10 0.78 10.39
N VAL A 76 1.36 0.75 10.86
CA VAL A 76 2.36 -0.27 10.53
C VAL A 76 2.53 -1.19 11.72
N PHE A 77 2.47 -2.51 11.50
CA PHE A 77 2.65 -3.52 12.53
C PHE A 77 3.73 -4.52 12.12
N LYS A 78 4.82 -4.61 12.89
CA LYS A 78 5.96 -5.52 12.61
C LYS A 78 6.46 -5.44 11.15
N ASN A 79 6.68 -4.23 10.64
CA ASN A 79 7.13 -3.94 9.27
C ASN A 79 6.13 -4.26 8.14
N THR A 80 4.90 -4.69 8.47
CA THR A 80 3.84 -4.98 7.51
C THR A 80 2.54 -4.26 7.87
N ILE A 81 1.50 -4.45 7.06
CA ILE A 81 0.16 -3.93 7.35
C ILE A 81 -0.59 -4.89 8.29
N PRO A 82 -1.46 -4.40 9.20
CA PRO A 82 -2.12 -5.22 10.19
C PRO A 82 -3.16 -6.20 9.61
N HIS A 83 -3.80 -5.87 8.49
CA HIS A 83 -4.81 -6.73 7.83
C HIS A 83 -4.93 -6.42 6.35
N GLU A 84 -5.58 -7.32 5.62
CA GLU A 84 -5.90 -7.10 4.20
C GLU A 84 -6.83 -5.89 4.04
N VAL A 85 -6.56 -5.09 3.01
CA VAL A 85 -7.35 -3.90 2.70
C VAL A 85 -7.45 -3.65 1.21
N ILE A 86 -8.61 -3.14 0.79
CA ILE A 86 -8.86 -2.69 -0.57
C ILE A 86 -9.01 -1.18 -0.56
N GLY A 87 -8.12 -0.51 -1.29
CA GLY A 87 -8.20 0.92 -1.57
C GLY A 87 -8.82 1.17 -2.94
N LYS A 88 -9.70 2.19 -3.02
CA LYS A 88 -10.35 2.58 -4.28
C LYS A 88 -10.31 4.09 -4.44
N TYR A 89 -9.96 4.54 -5.64
CA TYR A 89 -10.04 5.95 -6.01
C TYR A 89 -10.27 6.08 -7.53
N GLY A 90 -11.36 6.71 -7.93
CA GLY A 90 -11.76 6.75 -9.34
C GLY A 90 -11.81 5.35 -9.95
N GLY A 91 -11.14 5.12 -11.06
CA GLY A 91 -10.99 3.80 -11.68
C GLY A 91 -9.85 2.96 -11.09
N GLY A 92 -9.07 3.47 -10.13
CA GLY A 92 -7.99 2.73 -9.46
C GLY A 92 -8.52 1.84 -8.35
N LEU A 93 -8.17 0.56 -8.38
CA LEU A 93 -8.44 -0.43 -7.34
C LEU A 93 -7.12 -1.07 -6.93
N VAL A 94 -6.80 -1.03 -5.65
CA VAL A 94 -5.56 -1.58 -5.08
C VAL A 94 -5.91 -2.57 -3.97
N LEU A 95 -5.42 -3.79 -4.10
CA LEU A 95 -5.47 -4.82 -3.07
C LEU A 95 -4.13 -4.85 -2.35
N MET A 96 -4.15 -4.83 -1.03
CA MET A 96 -2.96 -4.92 -0.18
C MET A 96 -3.18 -6.00 0.87
N LYS A 97 -2.20 -6.92 0.99
CA LYS A 97 -2.21 -8.03 1.96
C LYS A 97 -0.95 -7.98 2.80
N PRO A 98 -1.03 -8.32 4.10
CA PRO A 98 0.16 -8.48 4.92
C PRO A 98 1.03 -9.61 4.37
N ALA A 99 2.33 -9.52 4.61
CA ALA A 99 3.29 -10.53 4.20
C ALA A 99 4.20 -10.94 5.35
N SER A 100 4.77 -12.14 5.27
CA SER A 100 5.74 -12.64 6.24
C SER A 100 7.04 -11.81 6.21
N PRO A 101 7.75 -11.68 7.35
CA PRO A 101 9.04 -11.01 7.40
C PRO A 101 10.01 -11.58 6.35
N GLY A 102 10.70 -10.71 5.61
CA GLY A 102 11.64 -11.09 4.57
C GLY A 102 11.04 -11.24 3.16
N THR A 103 9.72 -11.11 3.00
CA THR A 103 9.07 -11.13 1.67
C THR A 103 9.43 -9.91 0.83
N GLY A 104 9.68 -8.77 1.48
CA GLY A 104 9.91 -7.50 0.81
C GLY A 104 8.62 -6.84 0.26
N VAL A 105 8.78 -5.73 -0.43
CA VAL A 105 7.66 -4.99 -1.03
C VAL A 105 7.38 -5.54 -2.43
N ILE A 106 6.36 -6.38 -2.54
CA ILE A 106 5.87 -6.91 -3.83
C ILE A 106 4.69 -6.05 -4.29
N ALA A 107 5.00 -5.00 -5.06
CA ALA A 107 4.03 -4.00 -5.50
C ALA A 107 4.44 -3.37 -6.84
N GLY A 108 3.48 -2.83 -7.57
CA GLY A 108 3.76 -1.99 -8.74
C GLY A 108 4.47 -0.68 -8.34
N GLY A 109 5.24 -0.07 -9.23
CA GLY A 109 6.14 1.05 -8.93
C GLY A 109 5.49 2.20 -8.14
N ALA A 110 4.30 2.62 -8.53
CA ALA A 110 3.58 3.69 -7.84
C ALA A 110 3.16 3.31 -6.40
N MET A 111 2.73 2.05 -6.18
CA MET A 111 2.41 1.54 -4.85
C MET A 111 3.66 1.32 -4.00
N ARG A 112 4.73 0.78 -4.63
CA ARG A 112 6.02 0.55 -3.97
C ARG A 112 6.57 1.84 -3.36
N ALA A 113 6.56 2.93 -4.12
CA ALA A 113 7.01 4.23 -3.63
C ALA A 113 6.25 4.67 -2.38
N VAL A 114 4.92 4.45 -2.33
CA VAL A 114 4.09 4.78 -1.16
C VAL A 114 4.43 3.89 0.03
N MET A 115 4.55 2.56 -0.17
CA MET A 115 4.84 1.60 0.90
C MET A 115 6.21 1.86 1.55
N GLU A 116 7.24 2.05 0.72
CA GLU A 116 8.58 2.36 1.19
C GLU A 116 8.63 3.69 1.94
N SER A 117 7.97 4.74 1.44
CA SER A 117 7.89 6.04 2.13
C SER A 117 7.14 5.95 3.46
N ALA A 118 6.16 5.05 3.58
CA ALA A 118 5.46 4.77 4.83
C ALA A 118 6.26 3.89 5.80
N GLY A 119 7.37 3.28 5.37
CA GLY A 119 8.19 2.38 6.18
C GLY A 119 7.67 0.93 6.25
N ILE A 120 6.80 0.54 5.32
CA ILE A 120 6.34 -0.84 5.17
C ILE A 120 7.40 -1.61 4.40
N LYS A 121 7.96 -2.66 5.01
CA LYS A 121 9.04 -3.48 4.43
C LYS A 121 8.52 -4.76 3.79
N ASP A 122 7.43 -5.33 4.30
CA ASP A 122 6.87 -6.61 3.87
C ASP A 122 5.39 -6.47 3.52
N VAL A 123 5.04 -6.53 2.23
CA VAL A 123 3.66 -6.39 1.77
C VAL A 123 3.46 -7.00 0.38
N LEU A 124 2.31 -7.63 0.17
CA LEU A 124 1.85 -8.05 -1.14
C LEU A 124 0.77 -7.08 -1.63
N ALA A 125 1.01 -6.40 -2.73
CA ALA A 125 0.05 -5.45 -3.28
C ALA A 125 -0.12 -5.59 -4.79
N LYS A 126 -1.37 -5.49 -5.25
CA LYS A 126 -1.73 -5.58 -6.66
C LYS A 126 -2.72 -4.49 -7.07
N SER A 127 -2.38 -3.78 -8.12
CA SER A 127 -3.33 -2.88 -8.79
C SER A 127 -4.23 -3.68 -9.74
N LYS A 128 -5.55 -3.57 -9.56
CA LYS A 128 -6.57 -4.30 -10.34
C LYS A 128 -7.43 -3.38 -11.20
N GLY A 129 -7.19 -2.10 -11.22
CA GLY A 129 -7.98 -1.14 -11.99
C GLY A 129 -7.10 -0.33 -12.93
N SER A 130 -7.34 0.97 -12.95
CA SER A 130 -6.57 1.93 -13.74
C SER A 130 -5.08 1.85 -13.42
N SER A 131 -4.26 1.83 -14.47
CA SER A 131 -2.79 1.89 -14.35
C SER A 131 -2.25 3.31 -14.20
N ASN A 132 -3.11 4.34 -14.24
CA ASN A 132 -2.69 5.73 -14.07
C ASN A 132 -2.05 5.93 -12.68
N PRO A 133 -0.76 6.37 -12.60
CA PRO A 133 -0.05 6.56 -11.33
C PRO A 133 -0.81 7.45 -10.34
N HIS A 134 -1.49 8.49 -10.81
CA HIS A 134 -2.29 9.38 -9.96
C HIS A 134 -3.42 8.63 -9.24
N ASN A 135 -4.14 7.77 -9.95
CA ASN A 135 -5.24 6.98 -9.37
C ASN A 135 -4.70 5.90 -8.44
N VAL A 136 -3.61 5.23 -8.83
CA VAL A 136 -3.00 4.18 -8.03
C VAL A 136 -2.48 4.72 -6.70
N VAL A 137 -1.73 5.84 -6.69
CA VAL A 137 -1.23 6.46 -5.46
C VAL A 137 -2.39 6.84 -4.54
N LYS A 138 -3.40 7.56 -5.05
CA LYS A 138 -4.57 7.96 -4.26
C LYS A 138 -5.36 6.77 -3.72
N ALA A 139 -5.54 5.71 -4.53
CA ALA A 139 -6.19 4.48 -4.10
C ALA A 139 -5.39 3.78 -2.99
N THR A 140 -4.05 3.76 -3.09
CA THR A 140 -3.17 3.20 -2.06
C THR A 140 -3.32 3.96 -0.74
N PHE A 141 -3.25 5.29 -0.77
CA PHE A 141 -3.47 6.10 0.43
C PHE A 141 -4.86 5.90 1.04
N ASN A 142 -5.91 5.83 0.22
CA ASN A 142 -7.27 5.54 0.70
C ASN A 142 -7.36 4.16 1.35
N GLY A 143 -6.63 3.17 0.87
CA GLY A 143 -6.50 1.86 1.51
C GLY A 143 -5.75 1.95 2.85
N LEU A 144 -4.59 2.61 2.89
CA LEU A 144 -3.80 2.78 4.10
C LEU A 144 -4.55 3.52 5.21
N MET A 145 -5.35 4.52 4.87
CA MET A 145 -6.21 5.24 5.83
C MET A 145 -7.33 4.38 6.43
N LYS A 146 -7.74 3.29 5.77
CA LYS A 146 -8.74 2.35 6.27
C LYS A 146 -8.15 1.31 7.22
N LEU A 147 -6.83 1.22 7.33
CA LEU A 147 -6.17 0.29 8.24
C LEU A 147 -6.53 0.62 9.68
N ARG A 148 -6.87 -0.42 10.43
CA ARG A 148 -7.19 -0.32 11.86
C ARG A 148 -5.98 -0.81 12.67
N ASP A 149 -5.55 0.00 13.60
CA ASP A 149 -4.48 -0.36 14.52
C ASP A 149 -4.94 -1.49 15.44
N PRO A 150 -4.18 -2.61 15.56
CA PRO A 150 -4.51 -3.73 16.43
C PRO A 150 -4.71 -3.33 17.89
N LEU A 151 -3.95 -2.34 18.38
CA LEU A 151 -4.10 -1.81 19.74
C LEU A 151 -5.46 -1.16 19.96
N THR A 152 -5.91 -0.36 19.01
CA THR A 152 -7.21 0.31 19.08
C THR A 152 -8.33 -0.71 19.03
N VAL A 153 -8.24 -1.73 18.18
CA VAL A 153 -9.24 -2.81 18.09
C VAL A 153 -9.26 -3.65 19.37
N ALA A 154 -8.10 -3.92 19.98
CA ALA A 154 -7.98 -4.65 21.25
C ALA A 154 -8.74 -3.91 22.36
N LYS A 155 -8.49 -2.61 22.50
CA LYS A 155 -9.18 -1.75 23.48
C LYS A 155 -10.70 -1.73 23.26
N GLN A 156 -11.16 -1.58 22.01
CA GLN A 156 -12.59 -1.57 21.68
C GLN A 156 -13.30 -2.90 22.00
N ARG A 157 -12.58 -4.03 21.84
CA ARG A 157 -13.14 -5.37 22.08
C ARG A 157 -12.90 -5.89 23.49
N GLY A 158 -12.17 -5.17 24.34
CA GLY A 158 -11.81 -5.62 25.70
C GLY A 158 -10.99 -6.91 25.72
N LYS A 159 -10.17 -7.16 24.67
CA LYS A 159 -9.34 -8.37 24.51
C LYS A 159 -7.87 -8.05 24.45
N SER A 160 -7.03 -9.02 24.83
CA SER A 160 -5.60 -8.86 24.66
C SER A 160 -5.20 -8.90 23.18
N ILE A 161 -4.10 -8.21 22.83
CA ILE A 161 -3.57 -8.16 21.45
C ILE A 161 -3.29 -9.56 20.91
N ASN A 162 -2.73 -10.44 21.77
CA ASN A 162 -2.40 -11.81 21.42
C ASN A 162 -3.64 -12.64 21.04
N GLN A 163 -4.80 -12.36 21.64
CA GLN A 163 -6.04 -13.05 21.30
C GLN A 163 -6.60 -12.63 19.94
N ILE A 164 -6.38 -11.36 19.56
CA ILE A 164 -6.82 -10.85 18.25
C ILE A 164 -5.92 -11.40 17.14
N LEU A 165 -4.61 -11.33 17.31
CA LEU A 165 -3.64 -11.81 16.33
C LEU A 165 -3.67 -13.35 16.16
N LYS A 166 -3.85 -14.12 17.25
CA LYS A 166 -3.97 -15.58 17.17
C LYS A 166 -5.22 -16.04 16.41
N ARG A 167 -6.29 -15.27 16.40
CA ARG A 167 -7.52 -15.62 15.68
C ARG A 167 -7.34 -15.50 14.15
N GLU A 168 -6.59 -14.52 13.70
CA GLU A 168 -6.26 -14.37 12.28
C GLU A 168 -5.29 -15.47 11.81
N LEU A 169 -4.29 -15.82 12.62
CA LEU A 169 -3.38 -16.94 12.33
C LEU A 169 -4.09 -18.30 12.30
N LYS A 170 -5.11 -18.52 13.14
CA LYS A 170 -5.91 -19.77 13.10
C LYS A 170 -6.81 -19.86 11.86
N LEU A 171 -7.36 -18.74 11.38
CA LEU A 171 -8.16 -18.73 10.15
C LEU A 171 -7.29 -19.06 8.93
N ASN A 172 -6.08 -18.52 8.86
CA ASN A 172 -5.13 -18.83 7.79
C ASN A 172 -4.52 -20.23 7.94
N GLY A 173 -4.31 -20.73 9.15
CA GLY A 173 -3.80 -22.07 9.42
C GLY A 173 -4.79 -23.20 9.07
N ASN A 174 -6.06 -22.99 9.31
CA ASN A 174 -7.10 -23.97 8.98
C ASN A 174 -7.34 -24.11 7.46
N GLU A 175 -7.06 -23.09 6.66
CA GLU A 175 -7.08 -23.22 5.20
C GLU A 175 -5.87 -24.01 4.70
N ILE A 176 -4.67 -23.76 5.25
CA ILE A 176 -3.45 -24.49 4.89
C ILE A 176 -3.52 -25.96 5.32
N GLU A 177 -4.07 -26.25 6.50
CA GLU A 177 -4.27 -27.64 6.98
C GLU A 177 -5.31 -28.40 6.14
N LYS A 178 -6.37 -27.75 5.69
CA LYS A 178 -7.35 -28.34 4.78
C LYS A 178 -6.76 -28.63 3.40
N ASP A 179 -5.96 -27.70 2.86
CA ASP A 179 -5.30 -27.90 1.57
C ASP A 179 -4.25 -29.01 1.63
N LEU A 180 -3.48 -29.10 2.73
CA LEU A 180 -2.50 -30.19 2.94
C LEU A 180 -3.19 -31.54 3.14
N THR A 181 -4.26 -31.62 3.92
CA THR A 181 -5.02 -32.89 4.11
C THR A 181 -5.70 -33.30 2.82
N THR A 182 -6.24 -32.39 2.03
CA THR A 182 -6.85 -32.72 0.73
C THR A 182 -5.79 -33.18 -0.28
N MET A 183 -4.61 -32.58 -0.28
CA MET A 183 -3.48 -33.00 -1.11
C MET A 183 -2.93 -34.39 -0.70
N TYR A 184 -2.83 -34.65 0.61
CA TYR A 184 -2.37 -35.98 1.11
C TYR A 184 -3.37 -37.08 0.81
N ILE A 185 -4.67 -36.81 0.94
CA ILE A 185 -5.71 -37.82 0.64
C ILE A 185 -5.76 -38.11 -0.86
N SER A 186 -5.66 -37.10 -1.73
CA SER A 186 -5.61 -37.32 -3.18
C SER A 186 -4.36 -38.05 -3.65
N HIS A 187 -3.22 -37.94 -2.95
CA HIS A 187 -2.01 -38.69 -3.26
C HIS A 187 -2.04 -40.14 -2.76
N LEU A 188 -2.78 -40.42 -1.68
CA LEU A 188 -2.95 -41.79 -1.17
C LEU A 188 -3.90 -42.64 -2.05
N GLU A 189 -4.89 -42.05 -2.68
CA GLU A 189 -5.78 -42.77 -3.61
C GLU A 189 -5.09 -43.15 -4.93
N TYR A 190 -4.02 -42.44 -5.33
CA TYR A 190 -3.24 -42.79 -6.53
C TYR A 190 -2.12 -43.83 -6.29
N PHE A 191 -1.79 -44.13 -5.03
CA PHE A 191 -0.64 -45.02 -4.72
C PHE A 191 -1.02 -46.44 -4.26
N PHE A 192 -2.33 -46.77 -4.07
CA PHE A 192 -2.76 -48.12 -3.67
C PHE A 192 -3.92 -48.67 -4.53
N PRO A 193 -3.68 -49.03 -5.83
CA PRO A 193 -4.61 -49.92 -6.52
C PRO A 193 -4.13 -51.39 -6.57
N PHE A 194 -3.19 -51.84 -5.73
CA PHE A 194 -2.66 -53.21 -5.85
C PHE A 194 -2.35 -53.84 -4.49
N LEU A 195 -3.38 -54.11 -3.68
CA LEU A 195 -3.28 -55.11 -2.61
C LEU A 195 -4.66 -55.61 -2.19
N TRP A 196 -5.38 -56.22 -3.13
CA TRP A 196 -6.45 -57.17 -2.85
C TRP A 196 -6.57 -58.14 -4.04
N LEU A 197 -5.76 -59.20 -4.02
CA LEU A 197 -5.98 -60.52 -4.65
C LEU A 197 -5.23 -61.51 -3.82
#